data_802764f08042909db590fddec08e028a
#
_entry.id   802764f08042909db590fddec08e028a
#
_cell.length_a   1.000
_cell.length_b   1.000
_cell.length_c   1.000
_cell.angle_alpha   90.00
_cell.angle_beta   90.00
_cell.angle_gamma   90.00
#
_symmetry.space_group_name_H-M   'P 1'
#
loop_
_entity.id
_entity.type
_entity.pdbx_description
1 polymer ?
#
loop_
_entity_poly.entity_id
_entity_poly.type
_entity_poly.pdbx_seq_one_letter_code
_entity_poly.pdbx_strand_id
1 'polypeptide(L)'
;KHPGVARVTQVEIDAGVIELSRRWLPTLSEGAFDHPKTRVVIADGARFAAESGDRFDVVIVDSTDPQGPGAVLFTEPFYRDVRHLLNPGGIMTTQCGNPSIRPQELEDTQAAQRAAGFALVDYFLPVVPTYIGGAMALGFATDSTGSPQVTPAQLRERGVPTGLRYYTPEVHPAA
;
A
#
# COMPACT_ATOMS: atom_id res chain seq x y z
N LYS A 1 -1.17 12.40 7.08
CA LYS A 1 -1.63 13.26 8.20
C LYS A 1 -1.79 12.50 9.52
N HIS A 2 -1.59 11.17 9.53
CA HIS A 2 -1.64 10.39 10.78
C HIS A 2 -0.52 10.87 11.74
N PRO A 3 -0.82 11.12 13.02
CA PRO A 3 0.16 11.68 13.96
C PRO A 3 1.39 10.77 14.18
N GLY A 4 1.19 9.45 14.14
CA GLY A 4 2.27 8.48 14.28
C GLY A 4 3.23 8.37 13.08
N VAL A 5 2.91 8.99 11.92
CA VAL A 5 3.79 8.95 10.75
C VAL A 5 4.86 10.03 10.88
N ALA A 6 6.11 9.60 10.94
CA ALA A 6 7.27 10.49 11.03
C ALA A 6 7.74 10.96 9.66
N ARG A 7 7.76 10.09 8.67
CA ARG A 7 8.25 10.36 7.30
C ARG A 7 7.45 9.57 6.28
N VAL A 8 7.26 10.15 5.11
CA VAL A 8 6.72 9.50 3.91
C VAL A 8 7.74 9.67 2.79
N THR A 9 8.09 8.61 2.11
CA THR A 9 8.82 8.66 0.84
C THR A 9 7.87 8.18 -0.25
N GLN A 10 7.53 9.08 -1.17
CA GLN A 10 6.74 8.74 -2.35
C GLN A 10 7.67 8.58 -3.54
N VAL A 11 7.64 7.41 -4.16
CA VAL A 11 8.37 7.13 -5.38
C VAL A 11 7.38 7.14 -6.54
N GLU A 12 7.66 7.94 -7.56
CA GLU A 12 6.82 8.09 -8.75
C GLU A 12 7.74 8.17 -9.97
N ILE A 13 7.45 7.38 -10.99
CA ILE A 13 8.28 7.33 -12.20
C ILE A 13 8.09 8.56 -13.08
N ASP A 14 6.91 9.17 -13.09
CA ASP A 14 6.56 10.31 -13.92
C ASP A 14 6.39 11.59 -13.10
N ALA A 15 7.34 12.51 -13.24
CA ALA A 15 7.26 13.82 -12.60
C ALA A 15 6.00 14.60 -12.98
N GLY A 16 5.48 14.38 -14.19
CA GLY A 16 4.26 15.02 -14.70
C GLY A 16 3.03 14.65 -13.88
N VAL A 17 2.96 13.41 -13.34
CA VAL A 17 1.87 12.99 -12.46
C VAL A 17 1.84 13.84 -11.18
N ILE A 18 3.00 14.09 -10.60
CA ILE A 18 3.10 14.95 -9.39
C ILE A 18 2.70 16.39 -9.71
N GLU A 19 3.20 16.94 -10.83
CA GLU A 19 2.90 18.32 -11.25
C GLU A 19 1.40 18.50 -11.54
N LEU A 20 0.81 17.59 -12.31
CA LEU A 20 -0.62 17.64 -12.66
C LEU A 20 -1.50 17.46 -11.42
N SER A 21 -1.11 16.58 -10.50
CA SER A 21 -1.84 16.37 -9.24
C SER A 21 -1.85 17.63 -8.37
N ARG A 22 -0.72 18.31 -8.25
CA ARG A 22 -0.64 19.60 -7.55
C ARG A 22 -1.54 20.65 -8.17
N ARG A 23 -1.53 20.72 -9.51
CA ARG A 23 -2.25 21.75 -10.24
C ARG A 23 -3.75 21.53 -10.33
N TRP A 24 -4.16 20.29 -10.60
CA TRP A 24 -5.54 19.97 -10.98
C TRP A 24 -6.30 19.20 -9.91
N LEU A 25 -5.60 18.57 -8.96
CA LEU A 25 -6.18 17.76 -7.89
C LEU A 25 -5.75 18.24 -6.48
N PRO A 26 -5.73 19.58 -6.22
CA PRO A 26 -5.24 20.10 -4.94
C PRO A 26 -6.09 19.63 -3.75
N THR A 27 -7.38 19.38 -3.95
CA THR A 27 -8.28 18.90 -2.90
C THR A 27 -8.06 17.42 -2.56
N LEU A 28 -7.54 16.62 -3.49
CA LEU A 28 -7.20 15.21 -3.24
C LEU A 28 -5.84 15.09 -2.55
N SER A 29 -4.84 15.78 -3.07
CA SER A 29 -3.49 15.75 -2.47
C SER A 29 -3.41 16.53 -1.15
N GLU A 30 -4.27 17.53 -0.95
CA GLU A 30 -4.34 18.38 0.26
C GLU A 30 -2.95 18.87 0.73
N GLY A 31 -2.06 19.20 -0.19
CA GLY A 31 -0.70 19.64 0.09
C GLY A 31 0.25 18.53 0.57
N ALA A 32 -0.11 17.24 0.40
CA ALA A 32 0.70 16.12 0.88
C ALA A 32 2.10 16.08 0.25
N PHE A 33 2.23 16.46 -1.03
CA PHE A 33 3.53 16.47 -1.72
C PHE A 33 4.51 17.51 -1.15
N ASP A 34 4.01 18.59 -0.57
CA ASP A 34 4.80 19.70 -0.04
C ASP A 34 4.87 19.68 1.50
N HIS A 35 4.32 18.64 2.12
CA HIS A 35 4.33 18.50 3.57
C HIS A 35 5.77 18.20 4.06
N PRO A 36 6.24 18.80 5.18
CA PRO A 36 7.61 18.62 5.69
C PRO A 36 8.02 17.18 5.96
N LYS A 37 7.07 16.29 6.18
CA LYS A 37 7.30 14.84 6.36
C LYS A 37 7.43 14.08 5.03
N THR A 38 7.13 14.71 3.90
CA THR A 38 7.10 14.04 2.59
C THR A 38 8.35 14.31 1.80
N ARG A 39 8.96 13.26 1.31
CA ARG A 39 10.03 13.26 0.30
C ARG A 39 9.48 12.63 -0.98
N VAL A 40 9.37 13.40 -2.04
CA VAL A 40 9.03 12.91 -3.38
C VAL A 40 10.33 12.53 -4.09
N VAL A 41 10.39 11.32 -4.65
CA VAL A 41 11.51 10.79 -5.43
C VAL A 41 10.99 10.42 -6.81
N ILE A 42 11.51 11.07 -7.84
CA ILE A 42 11.19 10.72 -9.22
C ILE A 42 12.13 9.60 -9.66
N ALA A 43 11.62 8.37 -9.67
CA ALA A 43 12.40 7.17 -9.99
C ALA A 43 11.47 5.99 -10.32
N ASP A 44 12.04 4.99 -11.00
CA ASP A 44 11.41 3.67 -11.13
C ASP A 44 11.29 2.99 -9.77
N GLY A 45 10.07 2.58 -9.40
CA GLY A 45 9.76 1.96 -8.11
C GLY A 45 10.48 0.62 -7.88
N ALA A 46 10.61 -0.20 -8.92
CA ALA A 46 11.33 -1.47 -8.80
C ALA A 46 12.83 -1.26 -8.58
N ARG A 47 13.41 -0.32 -9.32
CA ARG A 47 14.80 0.06 -9.14
C ARG A 47 15.04 0.68 -7.76
N PHE A 48 14.14 1.55 -7.30
CA PHE A 48 14.23 2.13 -5.96
C PHE A 48 14.20 1.04 -4.88
N ALA A 49 13.31 0.05 -5.03
CA ALA A 49 13.22 -1.05 -4.06
C ALA A 49 14.51 -1.88 -4.01
N ALA A 50 15.13 -2.15 -5.17
CA ALA A 50 16.36 -2.93 -5.27
C ALA A 50 17.63 -2.20 -4.76
N GLU A 51 17.69 -0.87 -4.96
CA GLU A 51 18.92 -0.10 -4.73
C GLU A 51 18.90 0.75 -3.43
N SER A 52 17.72 0.97 -2.83
CA SER A 52 17.58 1.84 -1.67
C SER A 52 18.17 1.21 -0.41
N GLY A 53 18.96 2.01 0.33
CA GLY A 53 19.39 1.68 1.68
C GLY A 53 18.40 2.09 2.79
N ASP A 54 17.29 2.74 2.42
CA ASP A 54 16.27 3.16 3.37
C ASP A 54 15.52 1.97 3.98
N ARG A 55 14.94 2.16 5.17
CA ARG A 55 14.08 1.19 5.85
C ARG A 55 12.75 1.83 6.20
N PHE A 56 11.68 1.03 6.12
CA PHE A 56 10.31 1.48 6.30
C PHE A 56 9.53 0.55 7.23
N ASP A 57 8.62 1.11 8.01
CA ASP A 57 7.67 0.34 8.81
C ASP A 57 6.48 -0.11 7.96
N VAL A 58 6.17 0.66 6.91
CA VAL A 58 5.09 0.36 5.97
C VAL A 58 5.55 0.69 4.55
N VAL A 59 5.33 -0.23 3.62
CA VAL A 59 5.45 -0.01 2.18
C VAL A 59 4.08 -0.20 1.53
N ILE A 60 3.64 0.80 0.78
CA ILE A 60 2.37 0.78 0.03
C ILE A 60 2.72 0.75 -1.46
N VAL A 61 2.28 -0.29 -2.16
CA VAL A 61 2.43 -0.45 -3.61
C VAL A 61 1.07 -0.21 -4.25
N ASP A 62 0.80 1.05 -4.58
CA ASP A 62 -0.42 1.47 -5.28
C ASP A 62 -0.05 1.78 -6.73
N SER A 63 0.02 0.73 -7.54
CA SER A 63 0.43 0.77 -8.95
C SER A 63 -0.77 0.55 -9.88
N THR A 64 -0.53 0.66 -11.18
CA THR A 64 -1.47 0.20 -12.21
C THR A 64 -1.61 -1.32 -12.16
N ASP A 65 -2.62 -1.87 -12.84
CA ASP A 65 -2.79 -3.33 -13.01
C ASP A 65 -1.50 -3.99 -13.54
N PRO A 66 -1.31 -5.31 -13.34
CA PRO A 66 -0.08 -6.05 -13.72
C PRO A 66 0.06 -6.21 -15.24
N GLN A 67 -0.03 -5.10 -15.96
CA GLN A 67 0.05 -5.03 -17.42
C GLN A 67 1.08 -3.98 -17.85
N GLY A 68 1.76 -4.24 -18.98
CA GLY A 68 2.77 -3.33 -19.50
C GLY A 68 3.91 -3.06 -18.51
N PRO A 69 4.39 -1.81 -18.41
CA PRO A 69 5.53 -1.46 -17.54
C PRO A 69 5.29 -1.72 -16.06
N GLY A 70 4.04 -1.67 -15.59
CA GLY A 70 3.68 -1.91 -14.20
C GLY A 70 3.81 -3.37 -13.76
N ALA A 71 3.85 -4.33 -14.71
CA ALA A 71 3.89 -5.76 -14.39
C ALA A 71 5.09 -6.16 -13.51
N VAL A 72 6.20 -5.46 -13.60
CA VAL A 72 7.39 -5.72 -12.77
C VAL A 72 7.10 -5.59 -11.28
N LEU A 73 6.16 -4.74 -10.88
CA LEU A 73 5.78 -4.49 -9.48
C LEU A 73 4.90 -5.60 -8.87
N PHE A 74 4.63 -6.66 -9.64
CA PHE A 74 3.87 -7.85 -9.20
C PHE A 74 4.71 -9.13 -9.20
N THR A 75 6.03 -8.99 -9.34
CA THR A 75 6.95 -10.14 -9.45
C THR A 75 7.56 -10.51 -8.11
N GLU A 76 7.92 -11.80 -7.97
CA GLU A 76 8.67 -12.30 -6.81
C GLU A 76 9.95 -11.51 -6.52
N PRO A 77 10.83 -11.17 -7.51
CA PRO A 77 12.02 -10.37 -7.24
C PRO A 77 11.68 -9.02 -6.63
N PHE A 78 10.68 -8.31 -7.16
CA PHE A 78 10.25 -7.02 -6.60
C PHE A 78 9.77 -7.15 -5.16
N TYR A 79 8.93 -8.15 -4.86
CA TYR A 79 8.45 -8.36 -3.49
C TYR A 79 9.56 -8.77 -2.52
N ARG A 80 10.59 -9.47 -3.01
CA ARG A 80 11.80 -9.75 -2.22
C ARG A 80 12.57 -8.48 -1.89
N ASP A 81 12.72 -7.57 -2.85
CA ASP A 81 13.37 -6.28 -2.64
C ASP A 81 12.56 -5.40 -1.67
N VAL A 82 11.23 -5.35 -1.82
CA VAL A 82 10.35 -4.66 -0.87
C VAL A 82 10.48 -5.25 0.53
N ARG A 83 10.52 -6.58 0.67
CA ARG A 83 10.71 -7.25 1.96
C ARG A 83 12.03 -6.82 2.63
N HIS A 84 13.10 -6.63 1.85
CA HIS A 84 14.37 -6.12 2.36
C HIS A 84 14.30 -4.64 2.79
N LEU A 85 13.38 -3.86 2.27
CA LEU A 85 13.16 -2.47 2.71
C LEU A 85 12.38 -2.38 4.03
N LEU A 86 11.73 -3.44 4.48
CA LEU A 86 10.94 -3.41 5.70
C LEU A 86 11.81 -3.52 6.95
N ASN A 87 11.47 -2.73 7.97
CA ASN A 87 11.94 -2.93 9.33
C ASN A 87 11.40 -4.26 9.89
N PRO A 88 12.03 -4.84 10.92
CA PRO A 88 11.44 -5.98 11.62
C PRO A 88 10.00 -5.69 12.07
N GLY A 89 9.06 -6.55 11.68
CA GLY A 89 7.63 -6.36 11.92
C GLY A 89 6.93 -5.37 10.99
N GLY A 90 7.64 -4.86 10.00
CA GLY A 90 7.08 -3.98 8.97
C GLY A 90 6.08 -4.69 8.06
N ILE A 91 5.25 -3.90 7.40
CA ILE A 91 4.11 -4.37 6.61
C ILE A 91 4.22 -3.84 5.18
N MET A 92 3.96 -4.71 4.21
CA MET A 92 3.68 -4.31 2.85
C MET A 92 2.19 -4.42 2.57
N THR A 93 1.62 -3.48 1.85
CA THR A 93 0.30 -3.60 1.21
C THR A 93 0.40 -3.25 -0.26
N THR A 94 -0.38 -3.94 -1.09
CA THR A 94 -0.40 -3.72 -2.55
C THR A 94 -1.80 -3.85 -3.09
N GLN A 95 -2.12 -3.10 -4.14
CA GLN A 95 -3.36 -3.33 -4.88
C GLN A 95 -3.30 -4.70 -5.57
N CYS A 96 -4.42 -5.42 -5.59
CA CYS A 96 -4.54 -6.76 -6.16
C CYS A 96 -5.75 -6.87 -7.11
N GLY A 97 -6.18 -5.74 -7.66
CA GLY A 97 -7.29 -5.69 -8.60
C GLY A 97 -8.67 -5.95 -7.98
N ASN A 98 -9.62 -6.25 -8.83
CA ASN A 98 -10.99 -6.56 -8.43
C ASN A 98 -11.20 -8.08 -8.50
N PRO A 99 -11.34 -8.77 -7.37
CA PRO A 99 -11.41 -10.23 -7.34
C PRO A 99 -12.69 -10.78 -7.98
N SER A 100 -13.76 -9.98 -8.12
CA SER A 100 -14.98 -10.38 -8.81
C SER A 100 -14.84 -10.41 -10.34
N ILE A 101 -13.81 -9.69 -10.87
CA ILE A 101 -13.56 -9.58 -12.32
C ILE A 101 -12.33 -10.39 -12.70
N ARG A 102 -11.26 -10.29 -11.90
CA ARG A 102 -9.96 -10.89 -12.16
C ARG A 102 -9.41 -11.58 -10.92
N PRO A 103 -10.03 -12.68 -10.46
CA PRO A 103 -9.58 -13.39 -9.25
C PRO A 103 -8.12 -13.87 -9.36
N GLN A 104 -7.66 -14.18 -10.58
CA GLN A 104 -6.31 -14.67 -10.81
C GLN A 104 -5.24 -13.65 -10.44
N GLU A 105 -5.49 -12.33 -10.60
CA GLU A 105 -4.53 -11.29 -10.22
C GLU A 105 -4.23 -11.31 -8.71
N LEU A 106 -5.25 -11.56 -7.89
CA LEU A 106 -5.08 -11.71 -6.44
C LEU A 106 -4.27 -12.97 -6.10
N GLU A 107 -4.62 -14.12 -6.72
CA GLU A 107 -3.94 -15.40 -6.49
C GLU A 107 -2.45 -15.33 -6.88
N ASP A 108 -2.17 -14.79 -8.07
CA ASP A 108 -0.79 -14.63 -8.58
C ASP A 108 0.03 -13.68 -7.69
N THR A 109 -0.55 -12.58 -7.28
CA THR A 109 0.09 -11.63 -6.36
C THR A 109 0.44 -12.29 -5.04
N GLN A 110 -0.49 -13.01 -4.43
CA GLN A 110 -0.22 -13.73 -3.18
C GLN A 110 0.82 -14.83 -3.35
N ALA A 111 0.80 -15.55 -4.48
CA ALA A 111 1.80 -16.58 -4.79
C ALA A 111 3.20 -15.97 -4.89
N ALA A 112 3.35 -14.84 -5.58
CA ALA A 112 4.61 -14.13 -5.71
C ALA A 112 5.14 -13.60 -4.37
N GLN A 113 4.25 -13.09 -3.51
CA GLN A 113 4.61 -12.63 -2.16
C GLN A 113 5.09 -13.78 -1.27
N ARG A 114 4.41 -14.94 -1.31
CA ARG A 114 4.87 -16.14 -0.60
C ARG A 114 6.21 -16.64 -1.12
N ALA A 115 6.41 -16.64 -2.43
CA ALA A 115 7.67 -17.00 -3.05
C ALA A 115 8.81 -16.04 -2.67
N ALA A 116 8.53 -14.76 -2.47
CA ALA A 116 9.47 -13.77 -1.95
C ALA A 116 9.85 -13.98 -0.47
N GLY A 117 9.18 -14.90 0.21
CA GLY A 117 9.53 -15.36 1.56
C GLY A 117 8.80 -14.66 2.70
N PHE A 118 7.73 -13.90 2.44
CA PHE A 118 6.90 -13.36 3.51
C PHE A 118 6.25 -14.48 4.33
N ALA A 119 6.31 -14.37 5.65
CA ALA A 119 5.77 -15.37 6.58
C ALA A 119 4.24 -15.37 6.64
N LEU A 120 3.63 -14.22 6.48
CA LEU A 120 2.18 -14.04 6.43
C LEU A 120 1.83 -13.26 5.16
N VAL A 121 0.90 -13.81 4.39
CA VAL A 121 0.33 -13.19 3.18
C VAL A 121 -1.18 -13.38 3.21
N ASP A 122 -1.90 -12.26 3.20
CA ASP A 122 -3.35 -12.21 3.25
C ASP A 122 -3.87 -11.02 2.42
N TYR A 123 -5.15 -10.71 2.48
CA TYR A 123 -5.77 -9.56 1.82
C TYR A 123 -6.98 -9.05 2.60
N PHE A 124 -7.40 -7.85 2.29
CA PHE A 124 -8.66 -7.26 2.75
C PHE A 124 -9.41 -6.61 1.59
N LEU A 125 -10.72 -6.46 1.75
CA LEU A 125 -11.65 -6.02 0.70
C LEU A 125 -12.35 -4.71 1.08
N PRO A 126 -11.68 -3.55 0.99
CA PRO A 126 -12.35 -2.28 1.20
C PRO A 126 -13.38 -2.04 0.09
N VAL A 127 -14.47 -1.38 0.47
CA VAL A 127 -15.44 -0.89 -0.51
C VAL A 127 -14.89 0.35 -1.18
N VAL A 128 -14.72 0.29 -2.49
CA VAL A 128 -14.27 1.40 -3.35
C VAL A 128 -15.35 1.66 -4.41
N PRO A 129 -16.32 2.53 -4.17
CA PRO A 129 -17.53 2.67 -5.00
C PRO A 129 -17.28 3.06 -6.46
N THR A 130 -16.10 3.59 -6.76
CA THR A 130 -15.70 3.98 -8.12
C THR A 130 -15.32 2.79 -9.01
N TYR A 131 -15.09 1.62 -8.42
CA TYR A 131 -14.78 0.40 -9.18
C TYR A 131 -16.04 -0.45 -9.41
N ILE A 132 -16.06 -1.17 -10.53
CA ILE A 132 -17.14 -2.10 -10.87
C ILE A 132 -17.25 -3.17 -9.78
N GLY A 133 -18.44 -3.37 -9.22
CA GLY A 133 -18.67 -4.30 -8.12
C GLY A 133 -18.35 -3.75 -6.74
N GLY A 134 -17.77 -2.55 -6.64
CA GLY A 134 -17.58 -1.82 -5.39
C GLY A 134 -16.51 -2.38 -4.46
N ALA A 135 -15.83 -3.47 -4.80
CA ALA A 135 -14.76 -4.06 -4.00
C ALA A 135 -13.43 -3.99 -4.74
N MET A 136 -12.35 -3.81 -4.00
CA MET A 136 -10.98 -3.94 -4.48
C MET A 136 -10.19 -4.76 -3.47
N ALA A 137 -9.41 -5.72 -3.94
CA ALA A 137 -8.51 -6.45 -3.06
C ALA A 137 -7.25 -5.65 -2.82
N LEU A 138 -6.90 -5.48 -1.55
CA LEU A 138 -5.61 -4.96 -1.13
C LEU A 138 -4.85 -6.08 -0.42
N GLY A 139 -3.76 -6.53 -1.01
CA GLY A 139 -2.88 -7.53 -0.45
C GLY A 139 -2.11 -6.99 0.75
N PHE A 140 -1.77 -7.87 1.65
CA PHE A 140 -1.05 -7.59 2.86
C PHE A 140 0.01 -8.66 3.08
N ALA A 141 1.24 -8.26 3.33
CA ALA A 141 2.34 -9.18 3.59
C ALA A 141 3.27 -8.67 4.69
N THR A 142 3.74 -9.59 5.55
CA THR A 142 4.66 -9.28 6.66
C THR A 142 5.44 -10.51 7.09
N ASP A 143 6.57 -10.31 7.77
CA ASP A 143 7.31 -11.36 8.47
C ASP A 143 6.88 -11.50 9.95
N SER A 144 5.96 -10.67 10.42
CA SER A 144 5.39 -10.80 11.75
C SER A 144 4.48 -12.03 11.83
N THR A 145 4.69 -12.87 12.83
CA THR A 145 3.86 -14.08 13.07
C THR A 145 2.65 -13.81 13.96
N GLY A 146 2.47 -12.57 14.41
CA GLY A 146 1.28 -12.14 15.18
C GLY A 146 0.03 -12.06 14.30
N SER A 147 -1.15 -12.19 14.92
CA SER A 147 -2.41 -11.96 14.19
C SER A 147 -2.48 -10.52 13.71
N PRO A 148 -2.73 -10.28 12.41
CA PRO A 148 -2.95 -8.93 11.90
C PRO A 148 -4.29 -8.34 12.35
N GLN A 149 -5.19 -9.19 12.86
CA GLN A 149 -6.52 -8.77 13.27
C GLN A 149 -6.45 -7.94 14.56
N VAL A 150 -6.92 -6.72 14.45
CA VAL A 150 -7.03 -5.76 15.56
C VAL A 150 -8.50 -5.55 15.88
N THR A 151 -8.85 -5.69 17.16
CA THR A 151 -10.23 -5.49 17.58
C THR A 151 -10.63 -4.00 17.55
N PRO A 152 -11.93 -3.67 17.41
CA PRO A 152 -12.40 -2.29 17.52
C PRO A 152 -11.99 -1.59 18.83
N ALA A 153 -11.92 -2.32 19.94
CA ALA A 153 -11.46 -1.77 21.22
C ALA A 153 -9.97 -1.36 21.16
N GLN A 154 -9.11 -2.23 20.66
CA GLN A 154 -7.69 -1.92 20.49
C GLN A 154 -7.45 -0.74 19.51
N LEU A 155 -8.27 -0.63 18.47
CA LEU A 155 -8.20 0.51 17.54
C LEU A 155 -8.55 1.83 18.22
N ARG A 156 -9.59 1.84 19.07
CA ARG A 156 -9.94 3.03 19.85
C ARG A 156 -8.83 3.44 20.82
N GLU A 157 -8.21 2.47 21.48
CA GLU A 157 -7.06 2.70 22.38
C GLU A 157 -5.85 3.27 21.64
N ARG A 158 -5.58 2.81 20.42
CA ARG A 158 -4.49 3.34 19.56
C ARG A 158 -4.78 4.74 19.04
N GLY A 159 -6.01 5.20 19.07
CA GLY A 159 -6.48 6.45 18.53
C GLY A 159 -6.68 6.41 17.01
N VAL A 160 -7.93 6.47 16.60
CA VAL A 160 -8.31 6.60 15.19
C VAL A 160 -8.38 8.08 14.85
N PRO A 161 -7.86 8.54 13.69
CA PRO A 161 -8.01 9.92 13.25
C PRO A 161 -9.47 10.36 13.26
N THR A 162 -9.74 11.57 13.73
CA THR A 162 -11.10 12.15 13.75
C THR A 162 -11.50 12.65 12.37
N GLY A 163 -12.82 12.71 12.09
CA GLY A 163 -13.36 13.28 10.86
C GLY A 163 -13.34 12.33 9.66
N LEU A 164 -13.01 11.05 9.86
CA LEU A 164 -13.13 10.05 8.81
C LEU A 164 -14.60 9.79 8.48
N ARG A 165 -14.92 9.68 7.18
CA ARG A 165 -16.30 9.50 6.70
C ARG A 165 -16.68 8.05 6.46
N TYR A 166 -15.68 7.20 6.16
CA TYR A 166 -15.90 5.79 5.82
C TYR A 166 -15.34 4.86 6.90
N TYR A 167 -14.08 5.04 7.28
CA TYR A 167 -13.41 4.14 8.20
C TYR A 167 -13.81 4.40 9.65
N THR A 168 -14.25 3.34 10.31
CA THR A 168 -14.47 3.29 11.77
C THR A 168 -13.82 2.02 12.35
N PRO A 169 -13.57 1.96 13.66
CA PRO A 169 -13.09 0.73 14.29
C PRO A 169 -13.97 -0.49 14.03
N GLU A 170 -15.28 -0.31 13.82
CA GLU A 170 -16.23 -1.39 13.53
C GLU A 170 -16.14 -1.88 12.09
N VAL A 171 -15.82 -0.98 11.15
CA VAL A 171 -15.63 -1.35 9.74
C VAL A 171 -14.34 -2.14 9.53
N HIS A 172 -13.32 -1.91 10.34
CA HIS A 172 -12.02 -2.55 10.19
C HIS A 172 -12.07 -4.10 10.11
N PRO A 173 -12.75 -4.83 11.01
CA PRO A 173 -12.82 -6.28 10.93
C PRO A 173 -13.77 -6.80 9.84
N ALA A 174 -14.52 -5.92 9.17
CA ALA A 174 -15.46 -6.28 8.09
C ALA A 174 -14.82 -6.09 6.69
N ALA A 175 -13.67 -5.47 6.61
CA ALA A 175 -12.90 -5.31 5.37
C ALA A 175 -11.92 -6.48 5.21
#